data_088faaee2f345a0de9a7b2d359175e29
#
_entry.id   088faaee2f345a0de9a7b2d359175e29
#
_cell.length_a   1.000
_cell.length_b   1.000
_cell.length_c   1.000
_cell.angle_alpha   90.00
_cell.angle_beta   90.00
_cell.angle_gamma   90.00
#
_symmetry.space_group_name_H-M   'P 1'
#
loop_
_entity.id
_entity.type
_entity.pdbx_description
1 polymer ?
#
loop_
_entity_poly.entity_id
_entity_poly.type
_entity_poly.pdbx_seq_one_letter_code
_entity_poly.pdbx_strand_id
1 'polypeptide(L)'
;MPERHANRLLSLGSALRTHLRIGQAAELLRVSPDTVRRLVDSGHIKTGRSAGGQRQIDGAALARYMADLPRQDPPAAVSESARNRFVGIITRVIKDGVAAQVEMQAGPYRIVSLITRESVDELALKAGVVAVASVKATNVVIELPRS
;
A
#
# COMPACT_ATOMS: atom_id res chain seq x y z
N MET A 1 -10.96 -12.69 -6.64
CA MET A 1 -11.14 -11.59 -7.60
C MET A 1 -10.63 -10.31 -6.97
N PRO A 2 -9.34 -10.00 -7.06
CA PRO A 2 -8.78 -8.83 -6.37
C PRO A 2 -9.09 -7.48 -7.03
N GLU A 3 -9.57 -7.48 -8.27
CA GLU A 3 -9.78 -6.23 -9.02
C GLU A 3 -10.95 -5.35 -8.56
N ARG A 4 -11.91 -5.90 -7.84
CA ARG A 4 -13.10 -5.14 -7.42
C ARG A 4 -12.86 -4.18 -6.26
N HIS A 5 -11.82 -4.39 -5.45
CA HIS A 5 -11.51 -3.53 -4.30
C HIS A 5 -10.64 -2.33 -4.67
N ALA A 6 -9.68 -2.50 -5.56
CA ALA A 6 -8.83 -1.41 -6.05
C ALA A 6 -9.61 -0.34 -6.82
N ASN A 7 -10.63 -0.74 -7.56
CA ASN A 7 -11.43 0.17 -8.38
C ASN A 7 -12.36 1.09 -7.56
N ARG A 8 -12.64 0.77 -6.31
CA ARG A 8 -13.52 1.56 -5.44
C ARG A 8 -12.82 2.79 -4.83
N LEU A 9 -11.50 2.72 -4.61
CA LEU A 9 -10.69 3.87 -4.21
C LEU A 9 -10.44 4.82 -5.39
N LEU A 10 -10.33 4.26 -6.61
CA LEU A 10 -10.06 5.01 -7.83
C LEU A 10 -11.30 5.70 -8.43
N SER A 11 -12.51 5.30 -8.02
CA SER A 11 -13.76 5.98 -8.43
C SER A 11 -13.99 7.33 -7.73
N LEU A 12 -12.97 7.85 -7.09
CA LEU A 12 -12.94 9.16 -6.45
C LEU A 12 -12.82 10.24 -7.55
N GLY A 13 -13.94 10.57 -8.18
CA GLY A 13 -13.97 11.60 -9.24
C GLY A 13 -13.28 12.91 -8.88
N SER A 14 -12.71 13.44 -9.84
CA SER A 14 -12.04 14.68 -10.28
C SER A 14 -11.81 15.87 -9.34
N ALA A 15 -12.08 15.84 -8.06
CA ALA A 15 -11.67 16.89 -7.11
C ALA A 15 -10.72 16.28 -6.08
N LEU A 16 -9.68 17.01 -5.71
CA LEU A 16 -8.83 16.70 -4.55
C LEU A 16 -9.73 16.51 -3.32
N ARG A 17 -10.15 15.27 -3.06
CA ARG A 17 -11.05 15.00 -1.96
C ARG A 17 -10.27 14.89 -0.67
N THR A 18 -10.46 15.87 0.17
CA THR A 18 -9.93 15.88 1.53
C THR A 18 -10.89 15.24 2.54
N HIS A 19 -12.06 14.77 2.09
CA HIS A 19 -13.07 14.12 2.92
C HIS A 19 -13.41 12.74 2.38
N LEU A 20 -13.45 11.76 3.27
CA LEU A 20 -13.62 10.35 2.95
C LEU A 20 -14.87 9.78 3.60
N ARG A 21 -15.51 8.85 2.91
CA ARG A 21 -16.57 8.02 3.51
C ARG A 21 -15.94 6.98 4.44
N ILE A 22 -16.72 6.47 5.41
CA ILE A 22 -16.25 5.42 6.34
C ILE A 22 -15.69 4.20 5.59
N GLY A 23 -16.35 3.75 4.52
CA GLY A 23 -15.89 2.62 3.72
C GLY A 23 -14.54 2.86 3.05
N GLN A 24 -14.29 4.07 2.58
CA GLN A 24 -13.00 4.45 1.96
C GLN A 24 -11.87 4.51 2.99
N ALA A 25 -12.14 5.04 4.17
CA ALA A 25 -11.18 5.02 5.27
C ALA A 25 -10.88 3.59 5.74
N ALA A 26 -11.90 2.72 5.77
CA ALA A 26 -11.73 1.31 6.11
C ALA A 26 -10.80 0.59 5.12
N GLU A 27 -10.94 0.86 3.83
CA GLU A 27 -10.04 0.31 2.80
C GLU A 27 -8.61 0.82 2.97
N LEU A 28 -8.40 2.11 3.23
CA LEU A 28 -7.07 2.69 3.46
C LEU A 28 -6.41 2.14 4.73
N LEU A 29 -7.16 2.01 5.82
CA LEU A 29 -6.69 1.45 7.08
C LEU A 29 -6.60 -0.08 7.07
N ARG A 30 -7.22 -0.74 6.08
CA ARG A 30 -7.30 -2.18 5.97
C ARG A 30 -7.98 -2.85 7.18
N VAL A 31 -9.06 -2.23 7.61
CA VAL A 31 -9.91 -2.70 8.71
C VAL A 31 -11.37 -2.70 8.27
N SER A 32 -12.25 -3.27 9.10
CA SER A 32 -13.68 -3.24 8.83
C SER A 32 -14.27 -1.82 8.99
N PRO A 33 -15.37 -1.49 8.30
CA PRO A 33 -16.09 -0.24 8.53
C PRO A 33 -16.52 -0.04 9.98
N ASP A 34 -16.86 -1.11 10.70
CA ASP A 34 -17.21 -1.04 12.13
C ASP A 34 -16.01 -0.65 13.00
N THR A 35 -14.82 -1.10 12.65
CA THR A 35 -13.59 -0.66 13.33
C THR A 35 -13.38 0.84 13.12
N VAL A 36 -13.60 1.36 11.92
CA VAL A 36 -13.52 2.81 11.65
C VAL A 36 -14.55 3.57 12.46
N ARG A 37 -15.80 3.09 12.53
CA ARG A 37 -16.85 3.72 13.37
C ARG A 37 -16.41 3.82 14.83
N ARG A 38 -15.85 2.74 15.39
CA ARG A 38 -15.33 2.74 16.76
C ARG A 38 -14.18 3.73 16.96
N LEU A 39 -13.26 3.86 15.99
CA LEU A 39 -12.16 4.84 16.04
C LEU A 39 -12.68 6.28 15.99
N VAL A 40 -13.74 6.52 15.24
CA VAL A 40 -14.41 7.82 15.18
C VAL A 40 -15.15 8.10 16.49
N ASP A 41 -15.94 7.16 16.98
CA ASP A 41 -16.75 7.33 18.20
C ASP A 41 -15.87 7.48 19.46
N SER A 42 -14.69 6.85 19.47
CA SER A 42 -13.69 7.03 20.53
C SER A 42 -12.81 8.28 20.41
N GLY A 43 -13.02 9.09 19.35
CA GLY A 43 -12.30 10.34 19.14
C GLY A 43 -10.90 10.21 18.56
N HIS A 44 -10.46 9.00 18.16
CA HIS A 44 -9.15 8.80 17.53
C HIS A 44 -9.05 9.44 16.14
N ILE A 45 -10.18 9.51 15.42
CA ILE A 45 -10.27 10.11 14.10
C ILE A 45 -11.38 11.15 14.09
N LYS A 46 -11.04 12.38 13.72
CA LYS A 46 -12.02 13.47 13.60
C LYS A 46 -12.91 13.30 12.37
N THR A 47 -14.19 13.61 12.54
CA THR A 47 -15.17 13.60 11.45
C THR A 47 -15.83 14.95 11.29
N GLY A 48 -16.34 15.20 10.09
CA GLY A 48 -17.27 16.26 9.76
C GLY A 48 -18.57 15.70 9.21
N ARG A 49 -19.46 16.56 8.77
CA ARG A 49 -20.69 16.21 8.05
C ARG A 49 -20.66 16.83 6.66
N SER A 50 -21.09 16.06 5.66
CA SER A 50 -21.33 16.61 4.32
C SER A 50 -22.52 17.56 4.32
N ALA A 51 -22.70 18.30 3.22
CA ALA A 51 -23.87 19.13 2.99
C ALA A 51 -25.20 18.34 3.08
N GLY A 52 -25.16 17.02 2.79
CA GLY A 52 -26.30 16.10 2.95
C GLY A 52 -26.42 15.44 4.32
N GLY A 53 -25.64 15.88 5.33
CA GLY A 53 -25.70 15.37 6.71
C GLY A 53 -24.98 14.03 6.93
N GLN A 54 -24.36 13.45 5.91
CA GLN A 54 -23.58 12.21 6.05
C GLN A 54 -22.26 12.46 6.78
N ARG A 55 -21.92 11.55 7.69
CA ARG A 55 -20.64 11.55 8.40
C ARG A 55 -19.49 11.34 7.42
N GLN A 56 -18.53 12.24 7.41
CA GLN A 56 -17.33 12.17 6.59
C GLN A 56 -16.09 12.24 7.48
N ILE A 57 -15.05 11.54 7.06
CA ILE A 57 -13.76 11.53 7.74
C ILE A 57 -12.88 12.60 7.10
N ASP A 58 -12.30 13.46 7.92
CA ASP A 58 -11.28 14.40 7.47
C ASP A 58 -10.02 13.62 7.05
N GLY A 59 -9.61 13.78 5.78
CA GLY A 59 -8.44 13.10 5.23
C GLY A 59 -7.15 13.44 5.95
N ALA A 60 -6.99 14.69 6.41
CA ALA A 60 -5.81 15.09 7.18
C ALA A 60 -5.79 14.44 8.57
N ALA A 61 -6.94 14.29 9.22
CA ALA A 61 -7.05 13.56 10.48
C ALA A 61 -6.74 12.08 10.32
N LEU A 62 -7.24 11.47 9.25
CA LEU A 62 -6.92 10.07 8.92
C LEU A 62 -5.42 9.89 8.65
N ALA A 63 -4.81 10.79 7.87
CA ALA A 63 -3.39 10.74 7.57
C ALA A 63 -2.52 10.84 8.84
N ARG A 64 -2.87 11.72 9.78
CA ARG A 64 -2.18 11.79 11.07
C ARG A 64 -2.31 10.50 11.87
N TYR A 65 -3.52 9.97 11.97
CA TYR A 65 -3.74 8.70 12.65
C TYR A 65 -2.91 7.57 12.04
N MET A 66 -2.86 7.47 10.70
CA MET A 66 -2.06 6.46 10.00
C MET A 66 -0.55 6.66 10.22
N ALA A 67 -0.08 7.91 10.28
CA ALA A 67 1.33 8.20 10.53
C ALA A 67 1.79 7.81 11.94
N ASP A 68 0.87 7.82 12.90
CA ASP A 68 1.12 7.44 14.30
C ASP A 68 1.01 5.92 14.55
N LEU A 69 0.51 5.16 13.57
CA LEU A 69 0.47 3.71 13.69
C LEU A 69 1.89 3.12 13.72
N PRO A 70 2.09 2.03 14.47
CA PRO A 70 3.37 1.33 14.47
C PRO A 70 3.80 0.97 13.05
N ARG A 71 4.98 1.40 12.66
CA ARG A 71 5.57 1.04 11.37
C ARG A 71 6.09 -0.39 11.43
N GLN A 72 5.75 -1.17 10.42
CA GLN A 72 6.37 -2.46 10.19
C GLN A 72 7.61 -2.26 9.30
N ASP A 73 8.61 -1.59 9.83
CA ASP A 73 9.88 -1.48 9.12
C ASP A 73 10.55 -2.86 9.12
N PRO A 74 10.93 -3.40 7.96
CA PRO A 74 11.69 -4.65 7.91
C PRO A 74 13.01 -4.47 8.66
N PRO A 75 13.54 -5.52 9.29
CA PRO A 75 14.82 -5.45 9.99
C PRO A 75 15.87 -4.81 9.09
N ALA A 76 16.60 -3.85 9.64
CA ALA A 76 17.63 -3.12 8.93
C ALA A 76 18.71 -4.09 8.45
N ALA A 77 18.66 -4.46 7.18
CA ALA A 77 19.80 -5.03 6.52
C ALA A 77 20.61 -3.85 5.98
N VAL A 78 21.82 -3.68 6.46
CA VAL A 78 22.84 -2.77 5.94
C VAL A 78 22.36 -1.33 5.67
N SER A 79 23.19 -0.32 5.90
CA SER A 79 22.87 1.09 5.64
C SER A 79 22.67 1.35 4.14
N GLU A 80 21.43 1.18 3.67
CA GLU A 80 21.03 1.43 2.30
C GLU A 80 20.32 2.78 2.17
N SER A 81 20.48 3.43 1.02
CA SER A 81 19.79 4.68 0.69
C SER A 81 18.32 4.49 0.30
N ALA A 82 17.86 3.24 0.15
CA ALA A 82 16.47 2.95 -0.16
C ALA A 82 15.57 3.21 1.06
N ARG A 83 14.60 4.11 0.89
CA ARG A 83 13.66 4.51 1.95
C ARG A 83 12.34 3.72 1.93
N ASN A 84 12.03 3.11 0.80
CA ASN A 84 10.80 2.35 0.61
C ASN A 84 11.14 0.86 0.62
N ARG A 85 10.61 0.14 1.61
CA ARG A 85 10.88 -1.28 1.81
C ARG A 85 9.56 -2.01 2.06
N PHE A 86 9.37 -3.12 1.35
CA PHE A 86 8.14 -3.91 1.41
C PHE A 86 8.50 -5.37 1.64
N VAL A 87 8.07 -5.93 2.76
CA VAL A 87 8.19 -7.36 3.02
C VAL A 87 7.05 -8.08 2.31
N GLY A 88 7.36 -9.15 1.61
CA GLY A 88 6.37 -9.93 0.90
C GLY A 88 6.85 -11.34 0.60
N ILE A 89 6.03 -12.06 -0.14
CA ILE A 89 6.33 -13.41 -0.60
C ILE A 89 6.43 -13.42 -2.13
N ILE A 90 7.43 -14.10 -2.66
CA ILE A 90 7.57 -14.29 -4.11
C ILE A 90 6.47 -15.22 -4.58
N THR A 91 5.74 -14.78 -5.59
CA THR A 91 4.64 -15.53 -6.19
C THR A 91 5.02 -16.16 -7.52
N ARG A 92 5.96 -15.54 -8.26
CA ARG A 92 6.35 -16.00 -9.58
C ARG A 92 7.74 -15.52 -9.95
N VAL A 93 8.48 -16.36 -10.64
CA VAL A 93 9.76 -16.03 -11.28
C VAL A 93 9.73 -16.51 -12.72
N ILE A 94 10.00 -15.61 -13.66
CA ILE A 94 10.12 -15.91 -15.09
C ILE A 94 11.56 -15.61 -15.48
N LYS A 95 12.27 -16.57 -16.04
CA LYS A 95 13.67 -16.43 -16.46
C LYS A 95 13.77 -16.56 -17.97
N ASP A 96 14.60 -15.74 -18.57
CA ASP A 96 15.16 -15.98 -19.91
C ASP A 96 16.68 -16.19 -19.84
N GLY A 97 17.39 -16.00 -20.95
CA GLY A 97 18.85 -16.22 -21.00
C GLY A 97 19.64 -15.30 -20.07
N VAL A 98 19.26 -14.06 -19.88
CA VAL A 98 20.02 -13.01 -19.17
C VAL A 98 19.21 -12.35 -18.06
N ALA A 99 17.92 -12.15 -18.27
CA ALA A 99 17.05 -11.42 -17.36
C ALA A 99 16.06 -12.36 -16.64
N ALA A 100 15.47 -11.86 -15.57
CA ALA A 100 14.37 -12.51 -14.89
C ALA A 100 13.38 -11.46 -14.38
N GLN A 101 12.10 -11.79 -14.49
CA GLN A 101 11.04 -11.04 -13.85
C GLN A 101 10.65 -11.78 -12.57
N VAL A 102 10.70 -11.06 -11.44
CA VAL A 102 10.27 -11.55 -10.15
C VAL A 102 9.00 -10.82 -9.75
N GLU A 103 7.97 -11.56 -9.43
CA GLU A 103 6.73 -11.04 -8.89
C GLU A 103 6.61 -11.41 -7.42
N MET A 104 6.21 -10.47 -6.58
CA MET A 104 5.94 -10.71 -5.18
C MET A 104 4.66 -10.03 -4.72
N GLN A 105 4.06 -10.58 -3.68
CA GLN A 105 2.90 -10.02 -3.01
C GLN A 105 3.35 -9.45 -1.67
N ALA A 106 3.23 -8.13 -1.52
CA ALA A 106 3.48 -7.41 -0.28
C ALA A 106 2.17 -6.82 0.24
N GLY A 107 1.57 -7.47 1.24
CA GLY A 107 0.20 -7.15 1.65
C GLY A 107 -0.77 -7.29 0.47
N PRO A 108 -1.52 -6.25 0.11
CA PRO A 108 -2.44 -6.28 -1.04
C PRO A 108 -1.77 -5.93 -2.37
N TYR A 109 -0.49 -5.55 -2.34
CA TYR A 109 0.18 -4.99 -3.50
C TYR A 109 1.04 -6.03 -4.20
N ARG A 110 0.88 -6.11 -5.52
CA ARG A 110 1.78 -6.85 -6.40
C ARG A 110 2.95 -5.96 -6.75
N ILE A 111 4.16 -6.46 -6.50
CA ILE A 111 5.40 -5.78 -6.87
C ILE A 111 6.10 -6.61 -7.94
N VAL A 112 6.56 -5.95 -8.99
CA VAL A 112 7.29 -6.57 -10.09
C VAL A 112 8.68 -5.98 -10.14
N SER A 113 9.68 -6.85 -10.21
CA SER A 113 11.08 -6.48 -10.36
C SER A 113 11.67 -7.17 -11.59
N LEU A 114 12.46 -6.44 -12.36
CA LEU A 114 13.27 -6.98 -13.43
C LEU A 114 14.74 -6.95 -12.98
N ILE A 115 15.32 -8.13 -12.86
CA ILE A 115 16.70 -8.32 -12.39
C ILE A 115 17.44 -9.29 -13.30
N THR A 116 18.73 -9.46 -13.09
CA THR A 116 19.49 -10.45 -13.85
C THR A 116 19.12 -11.87 -13.42
N ARG A 117 19.18 -12.81 -14.35
CA ARG A 117 19.04 -14.24 -14.06
C ARG A 117 20.05 -14.71 -13.01
N GLU A 118 21.31 -14.24 -13.12
CA GLU A 118 22.37 -14.54 -12.16
C GLU A 118 21.95 -14.16 -10.73
N SER A 119 21.39 -12.95 -10.53
CA SER A 119 20.90 -12.52 -9.21
C SER A 119 19.78 -13.41 -8.66
N VAL A 120 18.86 -13.87 -9.52
CA VAL A 120 17.83 -14.82 -9.11
C VAL A 120 18.41 -16.13 -8.63
N ASP A 121 19.43 -16.63 -9.33
CA ASP A 121 20.09 -17.90 -9.02
C ASP A 121 20.94 -17.77 -7.73
N GLU A 122 21.72 -16.69 -7.58
CA GLU A 122 22.51 -16.41 -6.37
C GLU A 122 21.65 -16.25 -5.11
N LEU A 123 20.52 -15.55 -5.23
CA LEU A 123 19.59 -15.33 -4.13
C LEU A 123 18.61 -16.50 -3.95
N ALA A 124 18.69 -17.52 -4.77
CA ALA A 124 17.80 -18.69 -4.78
C ALA A 124 16.29 -18.29 -4.77
N LEU A 125 15.93 -17.28 -5.55
CA LEU A 125 14.57 -16.76 -5.60
C LEU A 125 13.64 -17.73 -6.33
N LYS A 126 12.55 -18.08 -5.67
CA LYS A 126 11.47 -18.90 -6.20
C LYS A 126 10.17 -18.61 -5.49
N ALA A 127 9.05 -19.05 -6.05
CA ALA A 127 7.75 -18.94 -5.40
C ALA A 127 7.80 -19.51 -3.97
N GLY A 128 7.25 -18.78 -3.01
CA GLY A 128 7.23 -19.14 -1.60
C GLY A 128 8.36 -18.54 -0.75
N VAL A 129 9.39 -17.95 -1.35
CA VAL A 129 10.47 -17.27 -0.61
C VAL A 129 9.97 -15.93 -0.11
N VAL A 130 10.19 -15.65 1.18
CA VAL A 130 9.96 -14.33 1.76
C VAL A 130 11.12 -13.41 1.39
N ALA A 131 10.80 -12.25 0.86
CA ALA A 131 11.79 -11.29 0.39
C ALA A 131 11.37 -9.85 0.74
N VAL A 132 12.32 -8.92 0.60
CA VAL A 132 12.08 -7.49 0.77
C VAL A 132 12.32 -6.80 -0.57
N ALA A 133 11.31 -6.09 -1.07
CA ALA A 133 11.49 -5.17 -2.19
C ALA A 133 11.92 -3.81 -1.64
N SER A 134 12.97 -3.23 -2.21
CA SER A 134 13.47 -1.91 -1.85
C SER A 134 13.45 -0.98 -3.06
N VAL A 135 12.97 0.24 -2.86
CA VAL A 135 12.92 1.25 -3.91
C VAL A 135 13.50 2.56 -3.39
N LYS A 136 14.47 3.12 -4.09
CA LYS A 136 15.00 4.44 -3.75
C LYS A 136 13.90 5.51 -3.87
N ALA A 137 13.90 6.47 -2.96
CA ALA A 137 12.93 7.57 -2.97
C ALA A 137 12.90 8.32 -4.30
N THR A 138 14.06 8.45 -4.96
CA THR A 138 14.20 9.10 -6.27
C THR A 138 13.53 8.35 -7.43
N ASN A 139 13.18 7.06 -7.23
CA ASN A 139 12.54 6.22 -8.24
C ASN A 139 11.03 6.04 -8.01
N VAL A 140 10.51 6.65 -6.95
CA VAL A 140 9.07 6.60 -6.64
C VAL A 140 8.38 7.77 -7.32
N VAL A 141 7.35 7.48 -8.11
CA VAL A 141 6.50 8.48 -8.76
C VAL A 141 5.19 8.56 -7.99
N ILE A 142 4.72 9.77 -7.74
CA ILE A 142 3.42 10.02 -7.11
C ILE A 142 2.44 10.46 -8.19
N GLU A 143 1.32 9.79 -8.27
CA GLU A 143 0.27 10.07 -9.24
C GLU A 143 -1.06 10.26 -8.51
N LEU A 144 -1.91 11.08 -9.10
CA LEU A 144 -3.30 11.20 -8.66
C LEU A 144 -4.18 10.23 -9.46
N PRO A 145 -5.18 9.59 -8.80
CA PRO A 145 -6.12 8.75 -9.51
C PRO A 145 -6.83 9.56 -10.61
N ARG A 146 -6.91 9.00 -11.81
CA ARG A 146 -7.73 9.59 -12.88
C ARG A 146 -9.20 9.34 -12.58
N SER A 147 -10.00 10.35 -12.81
CA SER A 147 -11.47 10.27 -12.78
C SER A 147 -11.99 9.48 -13.99
#